data_8f89062d7522e4af2a9978939b2b7f30
#
_entry.id   8f89062d7522e4af2a9978939b2b7f30
#
_cell.length_a   1.000
_cell.length_b   1.000
_cell.length_c   1.000
_cell.angle_alpha   90.00
_cell.angle_beta   90.00
_cell.angle_gamma   90.00
#
_symmetry.space_group_name_H-M   'P 1'
#
loop_
_entity.id
_entity.type
_entity.pdbx_description
1 polymer ?
#
loop_
_entity_poly.entity_id
_entity_poly.type
_entity_poly.pdbx_seq_one_letter_code
_entity_poly.pdbx_strand_id
1 'polypeptide(L)'
;MWQKHKPHHMQRYMQQNPYRLLALSFLAVMTVGTLLLMLPIASTQGQGTDLVDAAFTAVSCVSVTGLTTVDTYYHWSLFGKIVMVILIQLGGLGIVCFTTIIAVLLGKRVGLKNRLLLSEDVGQDGMAGLLHVTKKLTIYTLAIECIGGILYAIQLHPYIGDDSLYIGFMQAISTFCNAGFIFFDNNLPYKMVGDVLFNINTIALIIIGGFGYLAAFDIWSHRKVRRFADLKLHTKIMLIGTTLLIVLGVIIFLGVEWANPKTFGPLPMWDKVMAAIFQSVTPRTAGIATVDYGQLHPITLFVSIILMFIGAGPNSTGGGVKISTVMVAILASCTLFNNRSDVEVFGRRISMVTVLKANGIIFLSILLVLLATCYLAWDEPFDFIRLLFEVTSAFGTVGLTTGITPDLSESSKWVLILVMFTGRVGVMTVIGTWALRTKPNKPISYAEENVML
;
A
#
# COMPACT_ATOMS: atom_id res chain seq x y z
N MET A 1 -5.65 -19.78 -49.21
CA MET A 1 -6.92 -19.45 -48.53
C MET A 1 -6.65 -19.37 -47.01
N TRP A 2 -6.27 -18.19 -46.51
CA TRP A 2 -5.89 -18.00 -45.09
C TRP A 2 -7.09 -17.43 -44.37
N GLN A 3 -7.77 -18.23 -43.54
CA GLN A 3 -8.82 -17.76 -42.64
C GLN A 3 -8.20 -16.85 -41.61
N LYS A 4 -8.41 -15.54 -41.73
CA LYS A 4 -8.19 -14.57 -40.68
C LYS A 4 -9.20 -14.86 -39.57
N HIS A 5 -8.75 -15.49 -38.48
CA HIS A 5 -9.52 -15.55 -37.23
C HIS A 5 -9.82 -14.11 -36.78
N LYS A 6 -11.09 -13.70 -36.88
CA LYS A 6 -11.58 -12.46 -36.30
C LYS A 6 -11.41 -12.60 -34.79
N PRO A 7 -10.65 -11.71 -34.11
CA PRO A 7 -10.56 -11.77 -32.63
C PRO A 7 -11.96 -11.58 -32.05
N HIS A 8 -12.34 -12.44 -31.11
CA HIS A 8 -13.60 -12.38 -30.40
C HIS A 8 -13.89 -10.96 -29.93
N HIS A 9 -15.13 -10.50 -29.98
CA HIS A 9 -15.58 -9.16 -29.57
C HIS A 9 -15.06 -8.77 -28.18
N MET A 10 -14.95 -9.73 -27.28
CA MET A 10 -14.40 -9.57 -25.94
C MET A 10 -12.91 -9.18 -25.94
N GLN A 11 -12.07 -9.75 -26.83
CA GLN A 11 -10.66 -9.39 -26.97
C GLN A 11 -10.47 -7.96 -27.52
N ARG A 12 -11.33 -7.51 -28.42
CA ARG A 12 -11.32 -6.12 -28.92
C ARG A 12 -11.75 -5.13 -27.86
N TYR A 13 -12.74 -5.48 -27.01
CA TYR A 13 -13.23 -4.62 -25.94
C TYR A 13 -12.21 -4.48 -24.79
N MET A 14 -11.48 -5.57 -24.46
CA MET A 14 -10.39 -5.55 -23.49
C MET A 14 -9.15 -4.80 -24.00
N GLN A 15 -8.94 -4.71 -25.30
CA GLN A 15 -7.81 -4.03 -25.92
C GLN A 15 -7.88 -2.49 -25.89
N GLN A 16 -9.04 -1.92 -25.58
CA GLN A 16 -9.29 -0.47 -25.67
C GLN A 16 -9.18 0.25 -24.32
N ASN A 17 -9.08 -0.46 -23.17
CA ASN A 17 -9.05 0.17 -21.86
C ASN A 17 -7.99 -0.46 -20.94
N PRO A 18 -6.82 0.17 -20.77
CA PRO A 18 -5.73 -0.34 -19.92
C PRO A 18 -6.15 -0.53 -18.46
N TYR A 19 -6.99 0.34 -17.92
CA TYR A 19 -7.49 0.25 -16.54
C TYR A 19 -8.27 -1.04 -16.27
N ARG A 20 -9.10 -1.48 -17.23
CA ARG A 20 -9.82 -2.77 -17.13
C ARG A 20 -8.89 -3.96 -17.09
N LEU A 21 -7.85 -3.93 -17.93
CA LEU A 21 -6.90 -5.03 -17.98
C LEU A 21 -6.11 -5.13 -16.68
N LEU A 22 -5.72 -3.99 -16.10
CA LEU A 22 -5.05 -3.94 -14.80
C LEU A 22 -5.95 -4.51 -13.71
N ALA A 23 -7.19 -4.03 -13.57
CA ALA A 23 -8.14 -4.52 -12.56
C ALA A 23 -8.43 -6.02 -12.69
N LEU A 24 -8.62 -6.52 -13.93
CA LEU A 24 -8.83 -7.95 -14.20
C LEU A 24 -7.61 -8.80 -13.87
N SER A 25 -6.39 -8.29 -14.08
CA SER A 25 -5.17 -9.02 -13.72
C SER A 25 -5.05 -9.18 -12.19
N PHE A 26 -5.37 -8.14 -11.42
CA PHE A 26 -5.44 -8.23 -9.96
C PHE A 26 -6.50 -9.24 -9.51
N LEU A 27 -7.71 -9.16 -10.06
CA LEU A 27 -8.79 -10.08 -9.73
C LEU A 27 -8.42 -11.54 -10.04
N ALA A 28 -7.79 -11.80 -11.18
CA ALA A 28 -7.34 -13.14 -11.55
C ALA A 28 -6.31 -13.70 -10.56
N VAL A 29 -5.31 -12.89 -10.16
CA VAL A 29 -4.29 -13.32 -9.17
C VAL A 29 -4.92 -13.56 -7.81
N MET A 30 -5.84 -12.70 -7.37
CA MET A 30 -6.60 -12.87 -6.13
C MET A 30 -7.41 -14.16 -6.14
N THR A 31 -8.12 -14.46 -7.23
CA THR A 31 -8.91 -15.70 -7.37
C THR A 31 -8.01 -16.94 -7.33
N VAL A 32 -6.90 -16.94 -8.05
CA VAL A 32 -5.94 -18.06 -8.02
C VAL A 32 -5.34 -18.22 -6.63
N GLY A 33 -4.98 -17.12 -5.96
CA GLY A 33 -4.49 -17.13 -4.58
C GLY A 33 -5.50 -17.72 -3.60
N THR A 34 -6.77 -17.34 -3.71
CA THR A 34 -7.86 -17.90 -2.90
C THR A 34 -7.96 -19.41 -3.08
N LEU A 35 -7.98 -19.89 -4.32
CA LEU A 35 -8.07 -21.33 -4.61
C LEU A 35 -6.86 -22.11 -4.04
N LEU A 36 -5.65 -21.55 -4.09
CA LEU A 36 -4.46 -22.18 -3.53
C LEU A 36 -4.50 -22.21 -1.99
N LEU A 37 -5.00 -21.14 -1.34
CA LEU A 37 -5.10 -21.07 0.11
C LEU A 37 -6.26 -21.90 0.68
N MET A 38 -7.28 -22.23 -0.11
CA MET A 38 -8.35 -23.17 0.28
C MET A 38 -7.90 -24.63 0.33
N LEU A 39 -6.75 -24.97 -0.27
CA LEU A 39 -6.28 -26.35 -0.30
C LEU A 39 -5.93 -26.85 1.12
N PRO A 40 -6.27 -28.10 1.48
CA PRO A 40 -5.93 -28.65 2.79
C PRO A 40 -4.43 -28.61 3.13
N ILE A 41 -3.56 -28.69 2.12
CA ILE A 41 -2.10 -28.59 2.29
C ILE A 41 -1.65 -27.18 2.73
N ALA A 42 -2.48 -26.14 2.51
CA ALA A 42 -2.14 -24.78 2.90
C ALA A 42 -2.36 -24.52 4.40
N SER A 43 -3.19 -25.32 5.07
CA SER A 43 -3.45 -25.22 6.51
C SER A 43 -2.54 -26.21 7.29
N THR A 44 -2.13 -25.80 8.50
CA THR A 44 -1.38 -26.69 9.45
C THR A 44 -2.23 -27.83 9.96
N GLN A 45 -3.55 -27.66 10.03
CA GLN A 45 -4.48 -28.68 10.48
C GLN A 45 -4.80 -29.73 9.40
N GLY A 46 -4.36 -29.53 8.16
CA GLY A 46 -4.67 -30.42 7.04
C GLY A 46 -6.15 -30.39 6.60
N GLN A 47 -6.91 -29.41 7.07
CA GLN A 47 -8.28 -29.14 6.66
C GLN A 47 -8.34 -27.93 5.71
N GLY A 48 -9.25 -27.94 4.75
CA GLY A 48 -9.45 -26.78 3.86
C GLY A 48 -9.88 -25.55 4.65
N THR A 49 -9.27 -24.40 4.35
CA THR A 49 -9.66 -23.12 4.94
C THR A 49 -10.97 -22.65 4.29
N ASP A 50 -11.84 -22.04 5.07
CA ASP A 50 -13.11 -21.48 4.57
C ASP A 50 -12.91 -20.46 3.45
N LEU A 51 -13.89 -20.40 2.54
CA LEU A 51 -13.80 -19.54 1.36
C LEU A 51 -13.59 -18.07 1.72
N VAL A 52 -14.30 -17.56 2.74
CA VAL A 52 -14.24 -16.15 3.14
C VAL A 52 -12.85 -15.81 3.69
N ASP A 53 -12.31 -16.65 4.57
CA ASP A 53 -10.99 -16.43 5.18
C ASP A 53 -9.85 -16.61 4.19
N ALA A 54 -9.95 -17.58 3.28
CA ALA A 54 -8.98 -17.78 2.20
C ALA A 54 -9.02 -16.61 1.19
N ALA A 55 -10.22 -16.12 0.82
CA ALA A 55 -10.37 -14.97 -0.08
C ALA A 55 -9.87 -13.69 0.59
N PHE A 56 -10.21 -13.48 1.86
CA PHE A 56 -9.75 -12.32 2.63
C PHE A 56 -8.22 -12.28 2.69
N THR A 57 -7.59 -13.41 3.05
CA THR A 57 -6.12 -13.52 3.12
C THR A 57 -5.48 -13.33 1.75
N ALA A 58 -6.01 -13.97 0.68
CA ALA A 58 -5.48 -13.81 -0.67
C ALA A 58 -5.55 -12.37 -1.17
N VAL A 59 -6.71 -11.70 -0.96
CA VAL A 59 -6.90 -10.30 -1.34
C VAL A 59 -6.00 -9.40 -0.51
N SER A 60 -5.89 -9.62 0.80
CA SER A 60 -5.00 -8.88 1.70
C SER A 60 -3.53 -9.03 1.28
N CYS A 61 -3.08 -10.23 0.86
CA CYS A 61 -1.73 -10.45 0.33
C CYS A 61 -1.48 -9.70 -0.98
N VAL A 62 -2.39 -9.81 -1.97
CA VAL A 62 -2.22 -9.18 -3.29
C VAL A 62 -2.40 -7.66 -3.24
N SER A 63 -3.32 -7.17 -2.40
CA SER A 63 -3.46 -5.73 -2.15
C SER A 63 -2.35 -5.18 -1.26
N VAL A 64 -1.55 -6.07 -0.65
CA VAL A 64 -0.47 -5.70 0.26
C VAL A 64 -1.03 -4.94 1.47
N THR A 65 -2.06 -5.50 2.09
CA THR A 65 -2.79 -4.85 3.19
C THR A 65 -2.33 -5.36 4.56
N GLY A 66 -2.34 -6.69 4.80
CA GLY A 66 -1.93 -7.28 6.08
C GLY A 66 -3.04 -7.47 7.10
N LEU A 67 -4.29 -7.11 6.81
CA LEU A 67 -5.42 -7.50 7.64
C LEU A 67 -5.62 -9.02 7.55
N THR A 68 -5.89 -9.67 8.67
CA THR A 68 -6.04 -11.12 8.76
C THR A 68 -7.28 -11.50 9.57
N THR A 69 -8.00 -12.51 9.12
CA THR A 69 -9.12 -13.13 9.84
C THR A 69 -8.68 -14.35 10.62
N VAL A 70 -7.54 -14.93 10.27
CA VAL A 70 -6.92 -16.08 10.93
C VAL A 70 -5.47 -15.74 11.25
N ASP A 71 -4.93 -16.37 12.30
CA ASP A 71 -3.53 -16.17 12.71
C ASP A 71 -2.58 -16.66 11.63
N THR A 72 -1.69 -15.78 11.15
CA THR A 72 -0.78 -16.07 10.03
C THR A 72 0.27 -17.12 10.42
N TYR A 73 0.76 -17.09 11.64
CA TYR A 73 1.83 -17.99 12.09
C TYR A 73 1.33 -19.40 12.37
N TYR A 74 0.19 -19.52 13.06
CA TYR A 74 -0.33 -20.81 13.53
C TYR A 74 -1.23 -21.52 12.52
N HIS A 75 -2.00 -20.76 11.71
CA HIS A 75 -2.98 -21.35 10.79
C HIS A 75 -2.33 -21.88 9.49
N TRP A 76 -1.42 -21.11 8.89
CA TRP A 76 -0.87 -21.45 7.58
C TRP A 76 0.35 -22.36 7.68
N SER A 77 0.34 -23.45 6.91
CA SER A 77 1.50 -24.34 6.70
C SER A 77 2.63 -23.61 5.98
N LEU A 78 3.80 -24.24 5.87
CA LEU A 78 4.91 -23.69 5.07
C LEU A 78 4.48 -23.45 3.61
N PHE A 79 3.66 -24.35 3.02
CA PHE A 79 3.11 -24.16 1.68
C PHE A 79 2.20 -22.91 1.63
N GLY A 80 1.28 -22.76 2.58
CA GLY A 80 0.41 -21.57 2.66
C GLY A 80 1.21 -20.29 2.80
N LYS A 81 2.22 -20.26 3.67
CA LYS A 81 3.14 -19.11 3.84
C LYS A 81 3.91 -18.77 2.57
N ILE A 82 4.40 -19.77 1.82
CA ILE A 82 5.07 -19.55 0.53
C ILE A 82 4.10 -18.95 -0.50
N VAL A 83 2.86 -19.45 -0.58
CA VAL A 83 1.82 -18.86 -1.45
C VAL A 83 1.57 -17.41 -1.08
N MET A 84 1.41 -17.09 0.21
CA MET A 84 1.22 -15.72 0.69
C MET A 84 2.38 -14.80 0.28
N VAL A 85 3.64 -15.24 0.47
CA VAL A 85 4.83 -14.45 0.10
C VAL A 85 4.87 -14.18 -1.41
N ILE A 86 4.53 -15.17 -2.25
CA ILE A 86 4.44 -14.98 -3.70
C ILE A 86 3.36 -13.96 -4.06
N LEU A 87 2.18 -14.04 -3.43
CA LEU A 87 1.08 -13.10 -3.65
C LEU A 87 1.46 -11.68 -3.21
N ILE A 88 2.14 -11.53 -2.07
CA ILE A 88 2.67 -10.26 -1.56
C ILE A 88 3.68 -9.66 -2.55
N GLN A 89 4.61 -10.46 -3.08
CA GLN A 89 5.61 -10.01 -4.02
C GLN A 89 4.99 -9.57 -5.35
N LEU A 90 3.98 -10.32 -5.85
CA LEU A 90 3.19 -9.95 -7.02
C LEU A 90 2.45 -8.62 -6.83
N GLY A 91 1.84 -8.46 -5.67
CA GLY A 91 1.14 -7.24 -5.30
C GLY A 91 2.08 -6.05 -5.12
N GLY A 92 3.16 -6.20 -4.37
CA GLY A 92 4.10 -5.13 -4.01
C GLY A 92 4.87 -4.56 -5.20
N LEU A 93 5.43 -5.42 -6.04
CA LEU A 93 6.12 -4.98 -7.27
C LEU A 93 5.17 -4.52 -8.38
N GLY A 94 3.89 -4.85 -8.30
CA GLY A 94 2.93 -4.68 -9.39
C GLY A 94 2.92 -5.89 -10.34
N ILE A 95 1.73 -6.36 -10.67
CA ILE A 95 1.54 -7.58 -11.46
C ILE A 95 2.16 -7.44 -12.86
N VAL A 96 2.06 -6.27 -13.48
CA VAL A 96 2.58 -6.02 -14.83
C VAL A 96 4.11 -6.00 -14.81
N CYS A 97 4.72 -5.41 -13.78
CA CYS A 97 6.16 -5.39 -13.59
C CYS A 97 6.70 -6.82 -13.43
N PHE A 98 6.08 -7.62 -12.55
CA PHE A 98 6.49 -9.00 -12.26
C PHE A 98 6.34 -9.92 -13.49
N THR A 99 5.20 -9.86 -14.18
CA THR A 99 4.99 -10.66 -15.41
C THR A 99 5.94 -10.28 -16.53
N THR A 100 6.31 -9.01 -16.62
CA THR A 100 7.33 -8.53 -17.58
C THR A 100 8.70 -9.09 -17.26
N ILE A 101 9.09 -9.13 -15.98
CA ILE A 101 10.37 -9.72 -15.53
C ILE A 101 10.44 -11.19 -15.93
N ILE A 102 9.40 -11.97 -15.61
CA ILE A 102 9.34 -13.39 -16.00
C ILE A 102 9.45 -13.56 -17.52
N ALA A 103 8.73 -12.75 -18.31
CA ALA A 103 8.80 -12.80 -19.76
C ALA A 103 10.21 -12.53 -20.28
N VAL A 104 10.92 -11.56 -19.68
CA VAL A 104 12.32 -11.25 -20.05
C VAL A 104 13.28 -12.38 -19.65
N LEU A 105 13.12 -12.95 -18.46
CA LEU A 105 13.93 -14.10 -18.00
C LEU A 105 13.75 -15.34 -18.89
N LEU A 106 12.53 -15.54 -19.41
CA LEU A 106 12.22 -16.61 -20.37
C LEU A 106 12.63 -16.28 -21.81
N GLY A 107 13.35 -15.16 -22.04
CA GLY A 107 13.82 -14.75 -23.37
C GLY A 107 12.71 -14.28 -24.32
N LYS A 108 11.49 -14.06 -23.84
CA LYS A 108 10.35 -13.59 -24.65
C LYS A 108 10.44 -12.09 -24.91
N ARG A 109 10.15 -11.66 -26.14
CA ARG A 109 10.06 -10.23 -26.50
C ARG A 109 8.81 -9.61 -25.90
N VAL A 110 8.98 -8.52 -25.13
CA VAL A 110 7.85 -7.76 -24.55
C VAL A 110 7.21 -6.92 -25.65
N GLY A 111 5.97 -7.24 -26.02
CA GLY A 111 5.22 -6.53 -27.05
C GLY A 111 4.81 -5.12 -26.63
N LEU A 112 4.46 -4.27 -27.60
CA LEU A 112 4.05 -2.87 -27.42
C LEU A 112 2.94 -2.70 -26.35
N LYS A 113 1.97 -3.61 -26.33
CA LYS A 113 0.85 -3.59 -25.39
C LYS A 113 1.32 -3.74 -23.93
N ASN A 114 2.21 -4.70 -23.67
CA ASN A 114 2.75 -4.89 -22.32
C ASN A 114 3.65 -3.73 -21.89
N ARG A 115 4.33 -3.06 -22.84
CA ARG A 115 5.11 -1.86 -22.54
C ARG A 115 4.23 -0.67 -22.18
N LEU A 116 3.06 -0.49 -22.82
CA LEU A 116 2.09 0.55 -22.45
C LEU A 116 1.53 0.33 -21.04
N LEU A 117 1.14 -0.91 -20.71
CA LEU A 117 0.67 -1.24 -19.37
C LEU A 117 1.77 -1.03 -18.32
N LEU A 118 3.01 -1.40 -18.64
CA LEU A 118 4.16 -1.20 -17.78
C LEU A 118 4.46 0.29 -17.58
N SER A 119 4.29 1.15 -18.60
CA SER A 119 4.50 2.60 -18.47
C SER A 119 3.46 3.23 -17.55
N GLU A 120 2.23 2.74 -17.54
CA GLU A 120 1.20 3.17 -16.58
C GLU A 120 1.49 2.67 -15.16
N ASP A 121 1.88 1.40 -15.01
CA ASP A 121 2.20 0.78 -13.72
C ASP A 121 3.45 1.42 -13.07
N VAL A 122 4.47 1.74 -13.87
CA VAL A 122 5.72 2.40 -13.42
C VAL A 122 5.62 3.93 -13.43
N GLY A 123 4.57 4.52 -14.03
CA GLY A 123 4.34 5.97 -14.06
C GLY A 123 5.37 6.74 -14.87
N GLN A 124 5.91 6.18 -15.95
CA GLN A 124 6.82 6.85 -16.87
C GLN A 124 6.14 7.22 -18.19
N ASP A 125 6.30 8.50 -18.60
CA ASP A 125 5.75 9.05 -19.85
C ASP A 125 6.48 8.58 -21.13
N GLY A 126 7.21 7.46 -21.10
CA GLY A 126 7.94 6.98 -22.28
C GLY A 126 8.26 5.49 -22.26
N MET A 127 8.15 4.84 -23.43
CA MET A 127 8.45 3.42 -23.60
C MET A 127 9.94 3.10 -23.70
N ALA A 128 10.80 4.12 -23.89
CA ALA A 128 12.24 3.95 -24.02
C ALA A 128 12.89 3.70 -22.65
N GLY A 129 13.63 2.60 -22.53
CA GLY A 129 14.33 2.25 -21.29
C GLY A 129 13.51 1.58 -20.19
N LEU A 130 12.19 1.38 -20.39
CA LEU A 130 11.28 0.83 -19.39
C LEU A 130 11.71 -0.55 -18.85
N LEU A 131 12.17 -1.45 -19.74
CA LEU A 131 12.71 -2.77 -19.35
C LEU A 131 13.97 -2.65 -18.49
N HIS A 132 14.80 -1.64 -18.75
CA HIS A 132 16.00 -1.40 -17.97
C HIS A 132 15.66 -0.88 -16.55
N VAL A 133 14.67 0.00 -16.46
CA VAL A 133 14.14 0.48 -15.17
C VAL A 133 13.53 -0.67 -14.37
N THR A 134 12.71 -1.52 -15.01
CA THR A 134 12.11 -2.69 -14.37
C THR A 134 13.16 -3.67 -13.84
N LYS A 135 14.20 -3.96 -14.65
CA LYS A 135 15.32 -4.81 -14.19
C LYS A 135 16.07 -4.20 -13.00
N LYS A 136 16.36 -2.91 -13.05
CA LYS A 136 17.00 -2.21 -11.92
C LYS A 136 16.13 -2.24 -10.68
N LEU A 137 14.82 -2.01 -10.83
CA LEU A 137 13.86 -2.06 -9.74
C LEU A 137 13.89 -3.44 -9.06
N THR A 138 13.82 -4.52 -9.83
CA THR A 138 13.85 -5.88 -9.28
C THR A 138 15.14 -6.18 -8.52
N ILE A 139 16.30 -5.82 -9.10
CA ILE A 139 17.58 -6.03 -8.42
C ILE A 139 17.66 -5.23 -7.13
N TYR A 140 17.18 -3.99 -7.13
CA TYR A 140 17.11 -3.12 -5.96
C TYR A 140 16.23 -3.74 -4.87
N THR A 141 15.02 -4.19 -5.22
CA THR A 141 14.09 -4.85 -4.30
C THR A 141 14.70 -6.09 -3.68
N LEU A 142 15.17 -7.04 -4.49
CA LEU A 142 15.76 -8.29 -4.01
C LEU A 142 16.99 -8.06 -3.12
N ALA A 143 17.83 -7.09 -3.45
CA ALA A 143 19.01 -6.77 -2.63
C ALA A 143 18.61 -6.25 -1.24
N ILE A 144 17.60 -5.38 -1.15
CA ILE A 144 17.13 -4.84 0.13
C ILE A 144 16.40 -5.90 0.94
N GLU A 145 15.56 -6.72 0.29
CA GLU A 145 14.87 -7.84 0.93
C GLU A 145 15.87 -8.88 1.48
N CYS A 146 16.95 -9.17 0.74
CA CYS A 146 18.01 -10.06 1.22
C CYS A 146 18.72 -9.48 2.46
N ILE A 147 19.10 -8.21 2.44
CA ILE A 147 19.75 -7.56 3.59
C ILE A 147 18.81 -7.58 4.80
N GLY A 148 17.57 -7.13 4.60
CA GLY A 148 16.55 -7.12 5.66
C GLY A 148 16.24 -8.51 6.21
N GLY A 149 16.20 -9.53 5.34
CA GLY A 149 15.98 -10.93 5.71
C GLY A 149 17.11 -11.50 6.58
N ILE A 150 18.36 -11.22 6.25
CA ILE A 150 19.51 -11.61 7.07
C ILE A 150 19.44 -10.92 8.45
N LEU A 151 19.12 -9.62 8.49
CA LEU A 151 18.98 -8.90 9.76
C LEU A 151 17.84 -9.46 10.61
N TYR A 152 16.67 -9.75 10.01
CA TYR A 152 15.58 -10.41 10.74
C TYR A 152 15.95 -11.82 11.21
N ALA A 153 16.67 -12.61 10.39
CA ALA A 153 17.12 -13.94 10.79
C ALA A 153 18.00 -13.89 12.04
N ILE A 154 18.94 -12.94 12.12
CA ILE A 154 19.78 -12.73 13.29
C ILE A 154 18.95 -12.33 14.52
N GLN A 155 17.98 -11.44 14.36
CA GLN A 155 17.13 -10.94 15.44
C GLN A 155 16.15 -11.97 15.97
N LEU A 156 15.60 -12.80 15.10
CA LEU A 156 14.60 -13.80 15.44
C LEU A 156 15.23 -15.13 15.95
N HIS A 157 16.51 -15.36 15.67
CA HIS A 157 17.18 -16.61 16.05
C HIS A 157 17.08 -16.93 17.55
N PRO A 158 17.23 -16.00 18.50
CA PRO A 158 17.06 -16.28 19.93
C PRO A 158 15.66 -16.75 20.32
N TYR A 159 14.63 -16.45 19.52
CA TYR A 159 13.22 -16.73 19.82
C TYR A 159 12.68 -17.96 19.07
N ILE A 160 13.15 -18.19 17.83
CA ILE A 160 12.56 -19.19 16.92
C ILE A 160 13.60 -20.29 16.55
N GLY A 161 14.88 -20.09 16.86
CA GLY A 161 15.94 -21.03 16.51
C GLY A 161 16.23 -21.10 15.02
N ASP A 162 16.45 -22.31 14.48
CA ASP A 162 16.88 -22.50 13.08
C ASP A 162 15.87 -22.05 12.04
N ASP A 163 14.59 -21.99 12.39
CA ASP A 163 13.52 -21.49 11.50
C ASP A 163 13.63 -20.00 11.23
N SER A 164 14.46 -19.27 11.99
CA SER A 164 14.66 -17.83 11.86
C SER A 164 15.11 -17.39 10.48
N LEU A 165 15.86 -18.27 9.75
CA LEU A 165 16.37 -17.92 8.44
C LEU A 165 15.24 -17.73 7.43
N TYR A 166 14.40 -18.74 7.20
CA TYR A 166 13.34 -18.64 6.20
C TYR A 166 12.23 -17.68 6.63
N ILE A 167 11.90 -17.65 7.94
CA ILE A 167 10.93 -16.71 8.51
C ILE A 167 11.44 -15.26 8.36
N GLY A 168 12.72 -15.02 8.60
CA GLY A 168 13.33 -13.70 8.44
C GLY A 168 13.23 -13.17 7.00
N PHE A 169 13.45 -14.03 6.00
CA PHE A 169 13.26 -13.65 4.59
C PHE A 169 11.79 -13.39 4.26
N MET A 170 10.85 -14.23 4.72
CA MET A 170 9.42 -14.00 4.54
C MET A 170 8.99 -12.68 5.17
N GLN A 171 9.46 -12.37 6.37
CA GLN A 171 9.20 -11.13 7.08
C GLN A 171 9.78 -9.92 6.36
N ALA A 172 11.00 -10.02 5.82
CA ALA A 172 11.61 -8.92 5.08
C ALA A 172 10.81 -8.58 3.80
N ILE A 173 10.34 -9.59 3.07
CA ILE A 173 9.48 -9.42 1.90
C ILE A 173 8.17 -8.74 2.30
N SER A 174 7.51 -9.23 3.36
CA SER A 174 6.29 -8.60 3.89
C SER A 174 6.51 -7.14 4.26
N THR A 175 7.58 -6.86 5.00
CA THR A 175 7.90 -5.51 5.49
C THR A 175 8.30 -4.56 4.37
N PHE A 176 9.16 -4.99 3.43
CA PHE A 176 9.58 -4.16 2.28
C PHE A 176 8.42 -3.87 1.34
N CYS A 177 7.59 -4.89 1.06
CA CYS A 177 6.39 -4.70 0.26
C CYS A 177 5.30 -3.91 1.00
N ASN A 178 5.50 -3.59 2.29
CA ASN A 178 4.51 -2.93 3.15
C ASN A 178 3.21 -3.75 3.26
N ALA A 179 3.32 -5.07 3.40
CA ALA A 179 2.19 -5.99 3.39
C ALA A 179 1.58 -6.26 4.76
N GLY A 180 2.28 -5.93 5.85
CA GLY A 180 1.75 -6.03 7.21
C GLY A 180 1.60 -7.43 7.80
N PHE A 181 1.90 -8.49 7.04
CA PHE A 181 1.84 -9.84 7.55
C PHE A 181 3.03 -10.14 8.46
N ILE A 182 2.75 -10.77 9.61
CA ILE A 182 3.76 -11.25 10.57
C ILE A 182 3.83 -12.75 10.44
N PHE A 183 5.01 -13.28 10.05
CA PHE A 183 5.25 -14.72 9.84
C PHE A 183 5.79 -15.45 11.06
N PHE A 184 5.85 -14.79 12.20
CA PHE A 184 6.23 -15.32 13.51
C PHE A 184 5.13 -15.00 14.53
N ASP A 185 5.30 -15.40 15.80
CA ASP A 185 4.30 -15.14 16.85
C ASP A 185 3.90 -13.66 16.91
N ASN A 186 2.61 -13.37 16.75
CA ASN A 186 2.05 -12.02 16.74
C ASN A 186 2.32 -11.22 18.02
N ASN A 187 2.66 -11.90 19.13
CA ASN A 187 3.02 -11.25 20.40
C ASN A 187 4.50 -10.83 20.46
N LEU A 188 5.34 -11.36 19.57
CA LEU A 188 6.78 -11.10 19.61
C LEU A 188 7.13 -9.62 19.33
N PRO A 189 6.50 -8.89 18.38
CA PRO A 189 6.80 -7.49 18.17
C PRO A 189 6.57 -6.62 19.41
N TYR A 190 5.56 -6.94 20.23
CA TYR A 190 5.31 -6.23 21.49
C TYR A 190 6.44 -6.43 22.51
N LYS A 191 7.12 -7.59 22.51
CA LYS A 191 8.30 -7.84 23.35
C LYS A 191 9.55 -7.18 22.80
N MET A 192 9.58 -6.88 21.49
CA MET A 192 10.73 -6.28 20.80
C MET A 192 10.61 -4.76 20.67
N VAL A 193 9.72 -4.12 21.42
CA VAL A 193 9.51 -2.65 21.37
C VAL A 193 10.79 -1.86 21.65
N GLY A 194 11.65 -2.35 22.56
CA GLY A 194 12.96 -1.76 22.89
C GLY A 194 14.13 -2.27 22.05
N ASP A 195 13.92 -3.26 21.16
CA ASP A 195 15.00 -3.76 20.33
C ASP A 195 15.31 -2.78 19.19
N VAL A 196 16.46 -2.10 19.33
CA VAL A 196 16.89 -1.05 18.39
C VAL A 196 17.11 -1.60 17.00
N LEU A 197 17.69 -2.80 16.88
CA LEU A 197 18.00 -3.38 15.58
C LEU A 197 16.73 -3.80 14.83
N PHE A 198 15.77 -4.42 15.54
CA PHE A 198 14.45 -4.78 14.99
C PHE A 198 13.70 -3.53 14.51
N ASN A 199 13.63 -2.50 15.34
CA ASN A 199 12.94 -1.27 15.00
C ASN A 199 13.58 -0.55 13.81
N ILE A 200 14.90 -0.39 13.79
CA ILE A 200 15.61 0.29 12.69
C ILE A 200 15.47 -0.51 11.38
N ASN A 201 15.64 -1.84 11.41
CA ASN A 201 15.48 -2.68 10.23
C ASN A 201 14.06 -2.56 9.65
N THR A 202 13.05 -2.71 10.51
CA THR A 202 11.64 -2.62 10.11
C THR A 202 11.31 -1.23 9.55
N ILE A 203 11.65 -0.15 10.27
CA ILE A 203 11.42 1.23 9.83
C ILE A 203 12.13 1.52 8.50
N ALA A 204 13.37 1.07 8.33
CA ALA A 204 14.11 1.27 7.09
C ALA A 204 13.45 0.57 5.90
N LEU A 205 13.04 -0.70 6.06
CA LEU A 205 12.35 -1.45 5.02
C LEU A 205 11.02 -0.78 4.62
N ILE A 206 10.21 -0.34 5.60
CA ILE A 206 8.94 0.36 5.37
C ILE A 206 9.15 1.66 4.58
N ILE A 207 10.11 2.49 5.04
CA ILE A 207 10.35 3.79 4.39
C ILE A 207 10.87 3.58 2.97
N ILE A 208 11.83 2.68 2.76
CA ILE A 208 12.43 2.44 1.45
C ILE A 208 11.38 1.86 0.48
N GLY A 209 10.57 0.89 0.90
CA GLY A 209 9.49 0.32 0.09
C GLY A 209 8.38 1.32 -0.23
N GLY A 210 7.97 2.12 0.76
CA GLY A 210 6.89 3.10 0.65
C GLY A 210 7.27 4.45 0.03
N PHE A 211 8.56 4.75 -0.18
CA PHE A 211 9.00 6.05 -0.67
C PHE A 211 8.70 6.31 -2.16
N GLY A 212 8.60 5.26 -2.94
CA GLY A 212 8.40 5.32 -4.39
C GLY A 212 9.70 5.22 -5.19
N TYR A 213 9.70 4.30 -6.15
CA TYR A 213 10.91 3.90 -6.89
C TYR A 213 11.50 5.05 -7.72
N LEU A 214 10.67 5.90 -8.33
CA LEU A 214 11.14 7.02 -9.13
C LEU A 214 11.86 8.06 -8.29
N ALA A 215 11.35 8.35 -7.09
CA ALA A 215 11.99 9.27 -6.16
C ALA A 215 13.30 8.68 -5.62
N ALA A 216 13.33 7.39 -5.30
CA ALA A 216 14.55 6.69 -4.86
C ALA A 216 15.65 6.72 -5.94
N PHE A 217 15.30 6.45 -7.21
CA PHE A 217 16.27 6.52 -8.32
C PHE A 217 16.74 7.95 -8.62
N ASP A 218 15.88 8.95 -8.44
CA ASP A 218 16.27 10.35 -8.59
C ASP A 218 17.33 10.74 -7.55
N ILE A 219 17.10 10.38 -6.28
CA ILE A 219 18.09 10.59 -5.20
C ILE A 219 19.40 9.85 -5.51
N TRP A 220 19.31 8.58 -5.94
CA TRP A 220 20.49 7.80 -6.29
C TRP A 220 21.29 8.39 -7.44
N SER A 221 20.61 8.94 -8.46
CA SER A 221 21.29 9.56 -9.63
C SER A 221 22.02 10.84 -9.25
N HIS A 222 21.50 11.60 -8.27
CA HIS A 222 22.10 12.87 -7.80
C HIS A 222 23.00 12.70 -6.57
N ARG A 223 23.33 11.48 -6.15
CA ARG A 223 24.15 11.21 -4.94
C ARG A 223 25.52 11.91 -4.93
N LYS A 224 26.10 12.19 -6.10
CA LYS A 224 27.40 12.89 -6.20
C LYS A 224 27.29 14.40 -6.01
N VAL A 225 26.18 15.01 -6.43
CA VAL A 225 25.99 16.47 -6.41
C VAL A 225 25.44 16.94 -5.04
N ARG A 226 24.67 16.12 -4.32
CA ARG A 226 24.13 16.35 -2.97
C ARG A 226 23.37 17.68 -2.78
N ARG A 227 22.86 18.33 -3.84
CA ARG A 227 22.09 19.57 -3.75
C ARG A 227 20.60 19.26 -3.83
N PHE A 228 19.84 19.65 -2.82
CA PHE A 228 18.37 19.53 -2.81
C PHE A 228 17.73 20.25 -4.01
N ALA A 229 18.35 21.34 -4.47
CA ALA A 229 17.88 22.11 -5.62
C ALA A 229 17.79 21.30 -6.91
N ASP A 230 18.70 20.33 -7.12
CA ASP A 230 18.83 19.56 -8.36
C ASP A 230 17.81 18.42 -8.47
N LEU A 231 17.16 18.04 -7.36
CA LEU A 231 16.13 17.00 -7.34
C LEU A 231 14.88 17.43 -8.11
N LYS A 232 14.20 16.45 -8.70
CA LYS A 232 12.90 16.67 -9.35
C LYS A 232 11.85 17.17 -8.35
N LEU A 233 10.88 17.97 -8.83
CA LEU A 233 9.79 18.49 -7.98
C LEU A 233 9.06 17.37 -7.22
N HIS A 234 8.76 16.27 -7.90
CA HIS A 234 8.13 15.10 -7.30
C HIS A 234 8.92 14.57 -6.09
N THR A 235 10.24 14.40 -6.24
CA THR A 235 11.12 13.90 -5.18
C THR A 235 11.17 14.85 -3.98
N LYS A 236 11.20 16.17 -4.24
CA LYS A 236 11.15 17.20 -3.17
C LYS A 236 9.85 17.12 -2.37
N ILE A 237 8.70 17.03 -3.05
CA ILE A 237 7.39 16.88 -2.42
C ILE A 237 7.34 15.60 -1.59
N MET A 238 7.87 14.50 -2.10
CA MET A 238 7.92 13.21 -1.40
C MET A 238 8.77 13.27 -0.14
N LEU A 239 9.97 13.86 -0.19
CA LEU A 239 10.84 14.01 0.96
C LEU A 239 10.17 14.85 2.06
N ILE A 240 9.68 16.03 1.70
CA ILE A 240 9.06 16.96 2.65
C ILE A 240 7.79 16.34 3.25
N GLY A 241 6.89 15.80 2.40
CA GLY A 241 5.64 15.22 2.87
C GLY A 241 5.87 14.01 3.77
N THR A 242 6.81 13.13 3.41
CA THR A 242 7.18 11.97 4.23
C THR A 242 7.72 12.39 5.60
N THR A 243 8.70 13.31 5.62
CA THR A 243 9.31 13.77 6.87
C THR A 243 8.30 14.50 7.75
N LEU A 244 7.46 15.36 7.17
CA LEU A 244 6.43 16.10 7.90
C LEU A 244 5.45 15.14 8.60
N LEU A 245 4.94 14.12 7.87
CA LEU A 245 4.01 13.15 8.43
C LEU A 245 4.64 12.31 9.55
N ILE A 246 5.90 11.90 9.39
CA ILE A 246 6.62 11.14 10.43
C ILE A 246 6.79 12.01 11.68
N VAL A 247 7.29 13.24 11.53
CA VAL A 247 7.53 14.14 12.68
C VAL A 247 6.22 14.46 13.40
N LEU A 248 5.16 14.77 12.66
CA LEU A 248 3.84 15.03 13.23
C LEU A 248 3.31 13.82 14.00
N GLY A 249 3.40 12.62 13.42
CA GLY A 249 3.01 11.38 14.10
C GLY A 249 3.80 11.16 15.39
N VAL A 250 5.14 11.28 15.37
CA VAL A 250 5.99 11.13 16.56
C VAL A 250 5.58 12.09 17.68
N ILE A 251 5.36 13.37 17.36
CA ILE A 251 4.94 14.38 18.34
C ILE A 251 3.60 13.99 18.98
N ILE A 252 2.63 13.53 18.17
CA ILE A 252 1.30 13.19 18.69
C ILE A 252 1.34 11.91 19.52
N PHE A 253 2.02 10.84 19.04
CA PHE A 253 2.16 9.61 19.82
C PHE A 253 2.87 9.86 21.15
N LEU A 254 3.96 10.63 21.18
CA LEU A 254 4.63 11.00 22.42
C LEU A 254 3.75 11.85 23.32
N GLY A 255 3.05 12.83 22.78
CA GLY A 255 2.25 13.76 23.60
C GLY A 255 1.02 13.11 24.23
N VAL A 256 0.34 12.21 23.51
CA VAL A 256 -0.92 11.61 23.96
C VAL A 256 -0.69 10.29 24.73
N GLU A 257 0.22 9.43 24.23
CA GLU A 257 0.42 8.09 24.81
C GLU A 257 1.47 8.03 25.91
N TRP A 258 2.20 9.11 26.19
CA TRP A 258 3.30 9.13 27.17
C TRP A 258 2.96 8.54 28.53
N ALA A 259 1.77 8.88 29.05
CA ALA A 259 1.28 8.46 30.36
C ALA A 259 0.24 7.33 30.30
N ASN A 260 -0.10 6.81 29.11
CA ASN A 260 -1.10 5.76 28.97
C ASN A 260 -0.58 4.44 29.60
N PRO A 261 -1.18 3.97 30.72
CA PRO A 261 -0.68 2.82 31.45
C PRO A 261 -0.78 1.51 30.68
N LYS A 262 -1.58 1.48 29.62
CA LYS A 262 -1.82 0.29 28.80
C LYS A 262 -0.85 0.18 27.61
N THR A 263 -0.20 1.27 27.22
CA THR A 263 0.67 1.33 26.04
C THR A 263 2.08 1.82 26.40
N PHE A 264 2.32 3.14 26.37
CA PHE A 264 3.66 3.70 26.59
C PHE A 264 4.03 3.84 28.08
N GLY A 265 3.04 3.96 29.00
CA GLY A 265 3.30 4.21 30.42
C GLY A 265 4.35 3.29 31.04
N PRO A 266 4.25 1.95 30.88
CA PRO A 266 5.20 1.00 31.47
C PRO A 266 6.59 1.01 30.84
N LEU A 267 6.76 1.60 29.63
CA LEU A 267 8.01 1.55 28.88
C LEU A 267 9.07 2.52 29.46
N PRO A 268 10.37 2.16 29.41
CA PRO A 268 11.47 3.08 29.66
C PRO A 268 11.43 4.26 28.67
N MET A 269 12.06 5.39 29.05
CA MET A 269 12.03 6.63 28.25
C MET A 269 12.51 6.41 26.80
N TRP A 270 13.58 5.64 26.62
CA TRP A 270 14.14 5.34 25.31
C TRP A 270 13.18 4.51 24.45
N ASP A 271 12.55 3.51 25.05
CA ASP A 271 11.60 2.63 24.35
C ASP A 271 10.33 3.39 23.96
N LYS A 272 9.88 4.38 24.77
CA LYS A 272 8.78 5.29 24.39
C LYS A 272 9.10 6.05 23.10
N VAL A 273 10.31 6.58 22.98
CA VAL A 273 10.73 7.33 21.78
C VAL A 273 10.80 6.39 20.57
N MET A 274 11.39 5.21 20.73
CA MET A 274 11.44 4.21 19.67
C MET A 274 10.06 3.75 19.24
N ALA A 275 9.18 3.45 20.20
CA ALA A 275 7.78 3.11 19.93
C ALA A 275 7.04 4.23 19.19
N ALA A 276 7.21 5.49 19.58
CA ALA A 276 6.58 6.62 18.91
C ALA A 276 7.06 6.79 17.46
N ILE A 277 8.35 6.63 17.20
CA ILE A 277 8.90 6.65 15.85
C ILE A 277 8.31 5.48 15.03
N PHE A 278 8.29 4.28 15.60
CA PHE A 278 7.74 3.10 14.94
C PHE A 278 6.25 3.27 14.62
N GLN A 279 5.45 3.70 15.62
CA GLN A 279 4.00 3.90 15.46
C GLN A 279 3.66 5.11 14.58
N SER A 280 4.58 6.03 14.34
CA SER A 280 4.42 7.08 13.32
C SER A 280 4.69 6.60 11.90
N VAL A 281 5.57 5.60 11.74
CA VAL A 281 5.95 5.06 10.42
C VAL A 281 4.98 3.96 9.96
N THR A 282 4.56 3.06 10.86
CA THR A 282 3.75 1.90 10.50
C THR A 282 2.38 2.22 9.88
N PRO A 283 1.63 3.31 10.24
CA PRO A 283 0.38 3.67 9.59
C PRO A 283 0.54 4.02 8.10
N ARG A 284 1.77 4.21 7.65
CA ARG A 284 2.09 4.47 6.24
C ARG A 284 2.21 3.18 5.43
N THR A 285 1.17 2.36 5.50
CA THR A 285 0.97 1.12 4.75
C THR A 285 1.85 -0.06 5.17
N ALA A 286 2.30 -0.14 6.44
CA ALA A 286 3.20 -1.21 6.88
C ALA A 286 2.53 -2.29 7.75
N GLY A 287 1.58 -1.91 8.60
CA GLY A 287 0.73 -2.85 9.34
C GLY A 287 1.37 -3.59 10.50
N ILE A 288 2.66 -3.42 10.76
CA ILE A 288 3.35 -4.05 11.89
C ILE A 288 3.20 -3.17 13.11
N ALA A 289 2.74 -3.71 14.24
CA ALA A 289 2.53 -2.98 15.48
C ALA A 289 3.44 -3.53 16.58
N THR A 290 4.13 -2.64 17.29
CA THR A 290 4.88 -2.96 18.53
C THR A 290 4.11 -2.54 19.78
N VAL A 291 2.91 -1.99 19.60
CA VAL A 291 1.97 -1.58 20.68
C VAL A 291 0.56 -1.95 20.24
N ASP A 292 -0.26 -2.40 21.17
CA ASP A 292 -1.65 -2.79 20.90
C ASP A 292 -2.52 -1.57 20.57
N TYR A 293 -3.00 -1.51 19.32
CA TYR A 293 -3.88 -0.43 18.84
C TYR A 293 -5.26 -0.44 19.50
N GLY A 294 -5.73 -1.58 19.99
CA GLY A 294 -6.98 -1.68 20.75
C GLY A 294 -6.94 -0.97 22.11
N GLN A 295 -5.74 -0.64 22.61
CA GLN A 295 -5.52 0.02 23.91
C GLN A 295 -5.06 1.48 23.78
N LEU A 296 -4.94 2.02 22.56
CA LEU A 296 -4.57 3.41 22.31
C LEU A 296 -5.70 4.36 22.67
N HIS A 297 -5.33 5.59 22.95
CA HIS A 297 -6.29 6.67 23.20
C HIS A 297 -7.11 6.96 21.93
N PRO A 298 -8.42 7.30 22.04
CA PRO A 298 -9.25 7.63 20.87
C PRO A 298 -8.68 8.71 19.94
N ILE A 299 -7.98 9.69 20.53
CA ILE A 299 -7.28 10.75 19.78
C ILE A 299 -6.15 10.15 18.92
N THR A 300 -5.37 9.24 19.49
CA THR A 300 -4.27 8.57 18.79
C THR A 300 -4.81 7.66 17.68
N LEU A 301 -5.92 6.96 17.92
CA LEU A 301 -6.61 6.18 16.87
C LEU A 301 -7.08 7.08 15.72
N PHE A 302 -7.69 8.23 16.04
CA PHE A 302 -8.14 9.18 15.02
C PHE A 302 -6.99 9.74 14.19
N VAL A 303 -5.88 10.10 14.82
CA VAL A 303 -4.68 10.55 14.10
C VAL A 303 -4.09 9.42 13.23
N SER A 304 -4.08 8.20 13.75
CA SER A 304 -3.64 7.03 12.98
C SER A 304 -4.53 6.80 11.75
N ILE A 305 -5.85 7.01 11.86
CA ILE A 305 -6.79 6.98 10.72
C ILE A 305 -6.37 7.99 9.65
N ILE A 306 -6.02 9.23 10.03
CA ILE A 306 -5.55 10.25 9.08
C ILE A 306 -4.23 9.83 8.44
N LEU A 307 -3.28 9.31 9.22
CA LEU A 307 -1.99 8.84 8.70
C LEU A 307 -2.13 7.64 7.76
N MET A 308 -3.06 6.70 8.06
CA MET A 308 -3.37 5.55 7.20
C MET A 308 -4.06 5.96 5.90
N PHE A 309 -4.97 6.94 5.95
CA PHE A 309 -5.62 7.49 4.77
C PHE A 309 -4.61 8.13 3.82
N ILE A 310 -3.58 8.83 4.36
CA ILE A 310 -2.44 9.36 3.62
C ILE A 310 -1.40 8.25 3.49
N GLY A 311 -1.61 7.38 2.52
CA GLY A 311 -0.76 6.21 2.28
C GLY A 311 0.66 6.53 1.82
N ALA A 312 1.25 5.60 1.08
CA ALA A 312 2.63 5.69 0.61
C ALA A 312 2.80 6.61 -0.62
N GLY A 313 4.02 6.71 -1.12
CA GLY A 313 4.34 7.46 -2.34
C GLY A 313 3.75 6.84 -3.60
N PRO A 314 3.58 7.62 -4.68
CA PRO A 314 3.28 7.06 -6.00
C PRO A 314 4.39 6.12 -6.45
N ASN A 315 4.03 5.08 -7.19
CA ASN A 315 4.97 4.06 -7.67
C ASN A 315 5.81 3.45 -6.53
N SER A 316 5.12 3.09 -5.45
CA SER A 316 5.65 2.39 -4.29
C SER A 316 4.86 1.09 -4.04
N THR A 317 5.27 0.33 -3.07
CA THR A 317 4.60 -0.90 -2.67
C THR A 317 3.25 -0.65 -1.97
N GLY A 318 3.05 0.50 -1.30
CA GLY A 318 1.82 0.79 -0.54
C GLY A 318 0.66 1.31 -1.36
N GLY A 319 -0.57 1.23 -0.83
CA GLY A 319 -1.82 1.71 -1.42
C GLY A 319 -2.32 3.07 -0.88
N GLY A 320 -3.63 3.25 -0.81
CA GLY A 320 -4.27 4.45 -0.28
C GLY A 320 -4.11 5.72 -1.13
N VAL A 321 -4.52 6.86 -0.57
CA VAL A 321 -4.31 8.18 -1.20
C VAL A 321 -2.83 8.54 -1.11
N LYS A 322 -2.20 8.78 -2.26
CA LYS A 322 -0.75 9.02 -2.30
C LYS A 322 -0.35 10.34 -1.64
N ILE A 323 0.81 10.35 -0.95
CA ILE A 323 1.35 11.56 -0.31
C ILE A 323 1.40 12.74 -1.28
N SER A 324 1.85 12.51 -2.53
CA SER A 324 1.90 13.57 -3.54
C SER A 324 0.53 14.15 -3.86
N THR A 325 -0.54 13.34 -3.84
CA THR A 325 -1.92 13.77 -4.07
C THR A 325 -2.38 14.72 -2.97
N VAL A 326 -2.15 14.36 -1.71
CA VAL A 326 -2.50 15.19 -0.55
C VAL A 326 -1.67 16.48 -0.53
N MET A 327 -0.36 16.39 -0.80
CA MET A 327 0.51 17.57 -0.85
C MET A 327 0.10 18.54 -1.96
N VAL A 328 -0.30 18.05 -3.14
CA VAL A 328 -0.81 18.90 -4.23
C VAL A 328 -2.11 19.59 -3.81
N ALA A 329 -3.02 18.91 -3.13
CA ALA A 329 -4.26 19.50 -2.64
C ALA A 329 -4.01 20.58 -1.57
N ILE A 330 -3.09 20.32 -0.62
CA ILE A 330 -2.69 21.31 0.40
C ILE A 330 -2.06 22.54 -0.27
N LEU A 331 -1.13 22.35 -1.21
CA LEU A 331 -0.47 23.43 -1.92
C LEU A 331 -1.46 24.27 -2.73
N ALA A 332 -2.44 23.62 -3.38
CA ALA A 332 -3.50 24.30 -4.09
C ALA A 332 -4.37 25.17 -3.15
N SER A 333 -4.74 24.63 -1.99
CA SER A 333 -5.48 25.37 -0.96
C SER A 333 -4.67 26.56 -0.44
N CYS A 334 -3.37 26.39 -0.15
CA CYS A 334 -2.50 27.50 0.26
C CYS A 334 -2.38 28.58 -0.82
N THR A 335 -2.40 28.19 -2.11
CA THR A 335 -2.36 29.14 -3.23
C THR A 335 -3.61 29.99 -3.28
N LEU A 336 -4.80 29.39 -3.07
CA LEU A 336 -6.08 30.11 -3.00
C LEU A 336 -6.09 31.12 -1.85
N PHE A 337 -5.63 30.77 -0.65
CA PHE A 337 -5.52 31.69 0.48
C PHE A 337 -4.58 32.87 0.21
N ASN A 338 -3.56 32.69 -0.63
CA ASN A 338 -2.63 33.74 -1.02
C ASN A 338 -3.08 34.53 -2.26
N ASN A 339 -4.32 34.37 -2.75
CA ASN A 339 -4.88 35.01 -3.93
C ASN A 339 -4.01 34.87 -5.19
N ARG A 340 -3.34 33.71 -5.37
CA ARG A 340 -2.54 33.42 -6.57
C ARG A 340 -3.36 32.55 -7.53
N SER A 341 -3.22 32.80 -8.83
CA SER A 341 -3.90 32.02 -9.87
C SER A 341 -3.26 30.66 -10.14
N ASP A 342 -1.95 30.56 -9.92
CA ASP A 342 -1.16 29.38 -10.27
C ASP A 342 -0.54 28.74 -9.04
N VAL A 343 -0.57 27.40 -8.98
CA VAL A 343 0.08 26.62 -7.92
C VAL A 343 1.57 26.51 -8.26
N GLU A 344 2.39 27.32 -7.61
CA GLU A 344 3.83 27.36 -7.81
C GLU A 344 4.58 26.84 -6.59
N VAL A 345 5.50 25.89 -6.82
CA VAL A 345 6.34 25.30 -5.78
C VAL A 345 7.75 25.10 -6.32
N PHE A 346 8.75 25.55 -5.58
CA PHE A 346 10.17 25.45 -5.96
C PHE A 346 10.47 26.00 -7.37
N GLY A 347 9.81 27.11 -7.79
CA GLY A 347 9.95 27.71 -9.10
C GLY A 347 9.39 26.89 -10.26
N ARG A 348 8.47 25.95 -9.98
CA ARG A 348 7.75 25.16 -10.98
C ARG A 348 6.25 25.24 -10.76
N ARG A 349 5.48 25.29 -11.85
CA ARG A 349 4.00 25.32 -11.86
C ARG A 349 3.43 23.91 -11.90
N ILE A 350 2.43 23.65 -11.06
CA ILE A 350 1.60 22.44 -11.10
C ILE A 350 0.37 22.73 -11.97
N SER A 351 0.05 21.85 -12.93
CA SER A 351 -1.10 22.05 -13.81
C SER A 351 -2.43 21.96 -13.05
N MET A 352 -3.42 22.78 -13.41
CA MET A 352 -4.76 22.76 -12.83
C MET A 352 -5.44 21.38 -13.01
N VAL A 353 -5.18 20.70 -14.12
CA VAL A 353 -5.67 19.32 -14.36
C VAL A 353 -5.17 18.37 -13.29
N THR A 354 -3.91 18.51 -12.85
CA THR A 354 -3.34 17.68 -11.76
C THR A 354 -4.02 18.01 -10.42
N VAL A 355 -4.31 19.28 -10.15
CA VAL A 355 -5.02 19.73 -8.94
C VAL A 355 -6.44 19.14 -8.90
N LEU A 356 -7.20 19.26 -10.01
CA LEU A 356 -8.55 18.72 -10.11
C LEU A 356 -8.56 17.18 -9.93
N LYS A 357 -7.60 16.48 -10.54
CA LYS A 357 -7.45 15.03 -10.33
C LYS A 357 -7.16 14.71 -8.87
N ALA A 358 -6.27 15.45 -8.20
CA ALA A 358 -5.93 15.23 -6.80
C ALA A 358 -7.16 15.38 -5.89
N ASN A 359 -7.91 16.47 -6.06
CA ASN A 359 -9.13 16.73 -5.30
C ASN A 359 -10.20 15.64 -5.56
N GLY A 360 -10.38 15.23 -6.82
CA GLY A 360 -11.31 14.16 -7.18
C GLY A 360 -10.94 12.82 -6.53
N ILE A 361 -9.64 12.46 -6.50
CA ILE A 361 -9.17 11.24 -5.82
C ILE A 361 -9.49 11.31 -4.32
N ILE A 362 -9.16 12.41 -3.64
CA ILE A 362 -9.39 12.57 -2.21
C ILE A 362 -10.89 12.48 -1.89
N PHE A 363 -11.73 13.22 -2.62
CA PHE A 363 -13.18 13.24 -2.42
C PHE A 363 -13.79 11.83 -2.56
N LEU A 364 -13.47 11.13 -3.65
CA LEU A 364 -14.00 9.79 -3.91
C LEU A 364 -13.48 8.75 -2.90
N SER A 365 -12.24 8.92 -2.42
CA SER A 365 -11.66 8.06 -1.39
C SER A 365 -12.36 8.24 -0.04
N ILE A 366 -12.60 9.48 0.37
CA ILE A 366 -13.36 9.79 1.60
C ILE A 366 -14.78 9.23 1.49
N LEU A 367 -15.45 9.42 0.36
CA LEU A 367 -16.80 8.92 0.14
C LEU A 367 -16.85 7.38 0.25
N LEU A 368 -15.89 6.67 -0.35
CA LEU A 368 -15.80 5.21 -0.26
C LEU A 368 -15.61 4.74 1.18
N VAL A 369 -14.65 5.34 1.90
CA VAL A 369 -14.38 5.00 3.31
C VAL A 369 -15.60 5.24 4.17
N LEU A 370 -16.27 6.38 4.02
CA LEU A 370 -17.48 6.69 4.79
C LEU A 370 -18.63 5.72 4.49
N LEU A 371 -18.90 5.41 3.22
CA LEU A 371 -19.95 4.47 2.84
C LEU A 371 -19.68 3.06 3.39
N ALA A 372 -18.44 2.58 3.28
CA ALA A 372 -18.07 1.28 3.84
C ALA A 372 -18.17 1.27 5.38
N THR A 373 -17.75 2.36 6.06
CA THR A 373 -17.87 2.47 7.52
C THR A 373 -19.33 2.52 7.95
N CYS A 374 -20.20 3.23 7.24
CA CYS A 374 -21.64 3.25 7.53
C CYS A 374 -22.27 1.86 7.39
N TYR A 375 -21.85 1.09 6.39
CA TYR A 375 -22.33 -0.29 6.24
C TYR A 375 -21.88 -1.16 7.40
N LEU A 376 -20.60 -1.15 7.78
CA LEU A 376 -20.09 -1.91 8.92
C LEU A 376 -20.74 -1.46 10.24
N ALA A 377 -21.01 -0.17 10.42
CA ALA A 377 -21.67 0.35 11.62
C ALA A 377 -23.13 -0.05 11.73
N TRP A 378 -23.77 -0.42 10.61
CA TRP A 378 -25.11 -0.98 10.61
C TRP A 378 -25.13 -2.49 10.93
N ASP A 379 -24.09 -3.22 10.51
CA ASP A 379 -24.00 -4.68 10.61
C ASP A 379 -23.31 -5.17 11.90
N GLU A 380 -22.40 -4.36 12.47
CA GLU A 380 -21.49 -4.77 13.55
C GLU A 380 -21.72 -4.03 14.87
N PRO A 381 -21.58 -4.70 16.02
CA PRO A 381 -21.80 -4.10 17.36
C PRO A 381 -20.58 -3.34 17.91
N PHE A 382 -19.63 -2.96 17.08
CA PHE A 382 -18.40 -2.29 17.52
C PHE A 382 -18.52 -0.77 17.49
N ASP A 383 -17.68 -0.07 18.27
CA ASP A 383 -17.59 1.39 18.27
C ASP A 383 -17.24 1.96 16.90
N PHE A 384 -17.91 3.05 16.51
CA PHE A 384 -17.72 3.70 15.20
C PHE A 384 -16.25 4.01 14.88
N ILE A 385 -15.44 4.46 15.88
CA ILE A 385 -14.04 4.78 15.64
C ILE A 385 -13.20 3.54 15.31
N ARG A 386 -13.52 2.38 15.90
CA ARG A 386 -12.85 1.12 15.59
C ARG A 386 -13.22 0.64 14.19
N LEU A 387 -14.49 0.73 13.81
CA LEU A 387 -14.95 0.38 12.47
C LEU A 387 -14.32 1.31 11.40
N LEU A 388 -14.29 2.62 11.65
CA LEU A 388 -13.62 3.59 10.78
C LEU A 388 -12.12 3.29 10.66
N PHE A 389 -11.48 2.84 11.74
CA PHE A 389 -10.08 2.44 11.74
C PHE A 389 -9.84 1.22 10.83
N GLU A 390 -10.64 0.16 10.96
CA GLU A 390 -10.53 -1.05 10.13
C GLU A 390 -10.76 -0.75 8.64
N VAL A 391 -11.83 0.00 8.33
CA VAL A 391 -12.14 0.38 6.94
C VAL A 391 -11.04 1.25 6.35
N THR A 392 -10.49 2.19 7.12
CA THR A 392 -9.40 3.06 6.65
C THR A 392 -8.11 2.27 6.50
N SER A 393 -7.83 1.32 7.40
CA SER A 393 -6.71 0.39 7.29
C SER A 393 -6.83 -0.48 6.03
N ALA A 394 -8.01 -1.01 5.74
CA ALA A 394 -8.30 -1.76 4.52
C ALA A 394 -8.12 -0.90 3.26
N PHE A 395 -8.67 0.33 3.24
CA PHE A 395 -8.56 1.26 2.12
C PHE A 395 -7.12 1.74 1.91
N GLY A 396 -6.45 2.14 2.99
CA GLY A 396 -5.04 2.55 2.98
C GLY A 396 -4.09 1.41 2.64
N THR A 397 -4.59 0.15 2.64
CA THR A 397 -3.79 -1.07 2.55
C THR A 397 -2.66 -1.07 3.59
N VAL A 398 -3.03 -0.89 4.86
CA VAL A 398 -2.09 -0.70 5.97
C VAL A 398 -1.89 -1.96 6.78
N GLY A 399 -2.99 -2.64 7.15
CA GLY A 399 -2.94 -3.88 7.94
C GLY A 399 -2.98 -3.71 9.45
N LEU A 400 -3.00 -2.47 9.97
CA LEU A 400 -3.23 -2.23 11.39
C LEU A 400 -4.67 -2.54 11.74
N THR A 401 -4.89 -3.16 12.89
CA THR A 401 -6.21 -3.51 13.42
C THR A 401 -6.32 -3.14 14.89
N THR A 402 -7.53 -2.82 15.31
CA THR A 402 -7.88 -2.70 16.74
C THR A 402 -8.24 -4.05 17.36
N GLY A 403 -8.01 -5.14 16.64
CA GLY A 403 -8.26 -6.51 17.07
C GLY A 403 -9.63 -7.06 16.70
N ILE A 404 -10.49 -6.28 16.03
CA ILE A 404 -11.87 -6.69 15.71
C ILE A 404 -12.00 -7.45 14.37
N THR A 405 -10.96 -7.45 13.51
CA THR A 405 -11.04 -8.04 12.16
C THR A 405 -11.50 -9.51 12.15
N PRO A 406 -10.99 -10.41 13.03
CA PRO A 406 -11.42 -11.80 13.04
C PRO A 406 -12.91 -11.97 13.40
N ASP A 407 -13.43 -11.09 14.27
CA ASP A 407 -14.78 -11.17 14.84
C ASP A 407 -15.86 -10.54 13.95
N LEU A 408 -15.48 -9.95 12.81
CA LEU A 408 -16.43 -9.37 11.86
C LEU A 408 -17.27 -10.44 11.16
N SER A 409 -18.49 -10.08 10.82
CA SER A 409 -19.42 -10.89 10.02
C SER A 409 -18.84 -11.19 8.62
N GLU A 410 -19.31 -12.23 7.97
CA GLU A 410 -18.92 -12.56 6.61
C GLU A 410 -19.24 -11.43 5.62
N SER A 411 -20.39 -10.77 5.78
CA SER A 411 -20.79 -9.62 4.96
C SER A 411 -19.83 -8.46 5.10
N SER A 412 -19.41 -8.12 6.31
CA SER A 412 -18.42 -7.08 6.60
C SER A 412 -17.04 -7.43 6.06
N LYS A 413 -16.62 -8.70 6.16
CA LYS A 413 -15.38 -9.20 5.53
C LYS A 413 -15.39 -9.01 4.01
N TRP A 414 -16.51 -9.30 3.32
CA TRP A 414 -16.64 -9.05 1.88
C TRP A 414 -16.56 -7.58 1.51
N VAL A 415 -17.14 -6.68 2.32
CA VAL A 415 -17.01 -5.23 2.11
C VAL A 415 -15.53 -4.80 2.25
N LEU A 416 -14.83 -5.29 3.29
CA LEU A 416 -13.41 -4.99 3.45
C LEU A 416 -12.56 -5.51 2.28
N ILE A 417 -12.86 -6.70 1.72
CA ILE A 417 -12.23 -7.23 0.50
C ILE A 417 -12.36 -6.24 -0.66
N LEU A 418 -13.55 -5.69 -0.90
CA LEU A 418 -13.79 -4.70 -1.96
C LEU A 418 -13.04 -3.39 -1.70
N VAL A 419 -12.99 -2.96 -0.44
CA VAL A 419 -12.26 -1.76 -0.02
C VAL A 419 -10.75 -1.94 -0.23
N MET A 420 -10.15 -3.08 0.19
CA MET A 420 -8.75 -3.42 -0.03
C MET A 420 -8.40 -3.44 -1.53
N PHE A 421 -9.23 -4.09 -2.34
CA PHE A 421 -9.06 -4.11 -3.79
C PHE A 421 -9.05 -2.71 -4.39
N THR A 422 -10.01 -1.86 -3.99
CA THR A 422 -10.13 -0.49 -4.50
C THR A 422 -8.97 0.39 -4.04
N GLY A 423 -8.53 0.24 -2.79
CA GLY A 423 -7.37 0.94 -2.23
C GLY A 423 -6.07 0.62 -2.97
N ARG A 424 -5.90 -0.64 -3.41
CA ARG A 424 -4.72 -1.09 -4.15
C ARG A 424 -4.72 -0.65 -5.60
N VAL A 425 -5.81 -0.92 -6.31
CA VAL A 425 -5.95 -0.62 -7.75
C VAL A 425 -6.07 0.89 -8.00
N GLY A 426 -6.58 1.61 -7.00
CA GLY A 426 -6.83 3.05 -7.03
C GLY A 426 -8.26 3.38 -7.45
N VAL A 427 -8.89 4.29 -6.72
CA VAL A 427 -10.31 4.68 -6.90
C VAL A 427 -10.58 5.19 -8.32
N MET A 428 -9.67 6.00 -8.89
CA MET A 428 -9.79 6.49 -10.26
C MET A 428 -9.74 5.38 -11.31
N THR A 429 -8.93 4.34 -11.08
CA THR A 429 -8.83 3.19 -11.98
C THR A 429 -10.12 2.39 -11.94
N VAL A 430 -10.67 2.14 -10.75
CA VAL A 430 -11.94 1.40 -10.58
C VAL A 430 -13.07 2.15 -11.26
N ILE A 431 -13.24 3.45 -11.01
CA ILE A 431 -14.27 4.28 -11.66
C ILE A 431 -14.04 4.37 -13.17
N GLY A 432 -12.78 4.52 -13.61
CA GLY A 432 -12.41 4.55 -15.02
C GLY A 432 -12.76 3.28 -15.77
N THR A 433 -12.84 2.11 -15.10
CA THR A 433 -13.32 0.87 -15.75
C THR A 433 -14.77 0.96 -16.17
N TRP A 434 -15.59 1.77 -15.47
CA TRP A 434 -17.03 1.93 -15.72
C TRP A 434 -17.35 3.16 -16.55
N ALA A 435 -16.62 4.28 -16.35
CA ALA A 435 -16.96 5.60 -16.89
C ALA A 435 -16.49 5.87 -18.31
N LEU A 436 -15.55 5.09 -18.86
CA LEU A 436 -14.90 5.41 -20.13
C LEU A 436 -15.69 4.95 -21.37
N ARG A 437 -16.77 5.66 -21.67
CA ARG A 437 -17.04 6.11 -23.02
C ARG A 437 -16.44 7.51 -23.15
N THR A 438 -15.19 7.63 -23.54
CA THR A 438 -14.61 8.90 -23.94
C THR A 438 -15.40 9.41 -25.14
N LYS A 439 -16.36 10.31 -24.88
CA LYS A 439 -16.90 11.14 -25.95
C LYS A 439 -15.74 11.99 -26.43
N PRO A 440 -15.47 12.07 -27.73
CA PRO A 440 -14.45 12.98 -28.24
C PRO A 440 -14.74 14.38 -27.72
N ASN A 441 -13.70 15.11 -27.28
CA ASN A 441 -13.82 16.51 -26.88
C ASN A 441 -14.61 17.24 -27.95
N LYS A 442 -15.78 17.77 -27.57
CA LYS A 442 -16.52 18.65 -28.47
C LYS A 442 -15.68 19.91 -28.67
N PRO A 443 -15.47 20.36 -29.89
CA PRO A 443 -14.70 21.61 -30.18
C PRO A 443 -15.38 22.87 -29.71
N ILE A 444 -16.50 22.79 -28.99
CA ILE A 444 -17.33 23.89 -28.55
C ILE A 444 -17.19 24.01 -27.03
N SER A 445 -16.67 25.11 -26.52
CA SER A 445 -16.78 25.54 -25.13
C SER A 445 -18.12 26.29 -24.92
N TYR A 446 -18.83 25.96 -23.85
CA TYR A 446 -20.00 26.69 -23.43
C TYR A 446 -19.60 28.00 -22.76
N ALA A 447 -20.52 29.01 -22.77
CA ALA A 447 -20.32 30.24 -22.01
C ALA A 447 -20.15 29.93 -20.50
N GLU A 448 -19.24 30.65 -19.85
CA GLU A 448 -19.02 30.54 -18.41
C GLU A 448 -20.12 31.31 -17.67
N GLU A 449 -20.71 30.67 -16.66
CA GLU A 449 -21.67 31.25 -15.74
C GLU A 449 -21.17 31.06 -14.31
N ASN A 450 -21.24 32.11 -13.49
CA ASN A 450 -20.75 32.08 -12.12
C ASN A 450 -21.75 31.38 -11.22
N VAL A 451 -21.26 30.38 -10.47
CA VAL A 451 -21.98 29.76 -9.37
C VAL A 451 -21.43 30.33 -8.07
N MET A 452 -22.31 30.79 -7.18
CA MET A 452 -21.92 31.26 -5.85
C MET A 452 -21.42 30.07 -5.04
N LEU A 453 -20.23 30.18 -4.43
CA LEU A 453 -19.58 29.21 -3.56
C LEU A 453 -19.52 29.77 -2.14
#